data_43245bc9aa186803f60969e4379a48ef
#
_entry.id   43245bc9aa186803f60969e4379a48ef
#
_cell.length_a   1.000
_cell.length_b   1.000
_cell.length_c   1.000
_cell.angle_alpha   90.00
_cell.angle_beta   90.00
_cell.angle_gamma   90.00
#
_symmetry.space_group_name_H-M   'P 1'
#
loop_
_entity.id
_entity.type
_entity.pdbx_description
1 polymer ?
#
loop_
_entity_poly.entity_id
_entity_poly.type
_entity_poly.pdbx_seq_one_letter_code
_entity_poly.pdbx_strand_id
1 'polypeptide(L)'
;MRDLRGNARYVLPTPIPVTLKTGVQWREILVQQLQLGGSRRWTYVGTGARPTDPGLTMFDEIKTGRRTPQWEATMFIRDRTLINPTLWSEDVFYREQQKYTGTKEVTETVSAAFVMAEGKLGRQGLFARTGYLTGVRIEGTANESWGWVRQRFGSTAAEQQADPVRAAARDYANTRRNLKGGYTKSFPSTHLTHDFTSSLRGRLAWSTSFGRPGMSNWLPNESVNEANQTITVNNPDLLPQTATNWDATLDYYFEPVGNLSVGWFHKTIKDYIVSGVNTGMIGSGNDNGYNGVYDGFTRLTTSNAGTAVVQGWEFSYQQQFTFLPGLLKGLSGSANYTAIETHGNFGGNINSETSKVVGFIPRAANMSLSWRYKRFSTRLLYNYTGSYIVEYSAAAVGFNRYRMPLKTINLGLAYMVRPAVNITCDISNLTNAPQVWYRGFTERMQSTIINGIAVSFGVNGRF
;
A
#
# COMPACT_ATOMS: atom_id res chain seq x y z
N MET A 1 12.15 5.66 -16.24
CA MET A 1 12.65 4.39 -15.71
C MET A 1 13.51 3.71 -16.77
N ARG A 2 14.70 3.25 -16.40
CA ARG A 2 15.59 2.44 -17.22
C ARG A 2 15.82 1.12 -16.49
N ASP A 3 15.85 -0.02 -17.20
CA ASP A 3 16.04 -1.35 -16.58
C ASP A 3 16.82 -2.23 -17.56
N LEU A 4 17.98 -2.71 -17.11
CA LEU A 4 18.85 -3.61 -17.85
C LEU A 4 18.98 -4.91 -17.06
N ARG A 5 18.79 -6.05 -17.73
CA ARG A 5 18.87 -7.38 -17.11
C ARG A 5 19.63 -8.34 -18.01
N GLY A 6 20.49 -9.14 -17.38
CA GLY A 6 21.16 -10.26 -18.02
C GLY A 6 20.99 -11.51 -17.17
N ASN A 7 20.62 -12.63 -17.80
CA ASN A 7 20.45 -13.91 -17.10
C ASN A 7 21.14 -15.03 -17.88
N ALA A 8 21.73 -15.98 -17.16
CA ALA A 8 22.28 -17.20 -17.70
C ALA A 8 21.72 -18.42 -16.96
N ARG A 9 21.53 -19.50 -17.69
CA ARG A 9 21.10 -20.80 -17.16
C ARG A 9 22.03 -21.87 -17.71
N TYR A 10 22.50 -22.75 -16.82
CA TYR A 10 23.33 -23.87 -17.18
C TYR A 10 22.90 -25.14 -16.44
N VAL A 11 22.74 -26.23 -17.17
CA VAL A 11 22.42 -27.53 -16.58
C VAL A 11 23.71 -28.31 -16.44
N LEU A 12 24.09 -28.57 -15.20
CA LEU A 12 25.30 -29.36 -14.91
C LEU A 12 25.13 -30.81 -15.39
N PRO A 13 26.08 -31.36 -16.10
CA PRO A 13 26.05 -32.75 -16.56
C PRO A 13 26.42 -33.72 -15.41
N THR A 14 25.69 -33.61 -14.30
CA THR A 14 25.88 -34.45 -13.12
C THR A 14 24.89 -35.62 -13.13
N PRO A 15 25.19 -36.72 -12.43
CA PRO A 15 24.26 -37.84 -12.31
C PRO A 15 22.86 -37.47 -11.85
N ILE A 16 22.72 -36.47 -10.99
CA ILE A 16 21.46 -35.85 -10.62
C ILE A 16 21.50 -34.47 -11.24
N PRO A 17 20.64 -34.16 -12.25
CA PRO A 17 20.69 -32.87 -12.92
C PRO A 17 20.48 -31.70 -11.95
N VAL A 18 21.45 -30.78 -11.97
CA VAL A 18 21.39 -29.51 -11.23
C VAL A 18 21.34 -28.37 -12.23
N THR A 19 20.36 -27.52 -12.14
CA THR A 19 20.29 -26.30 -12.94
C THR A 19 20.84 -25.14 -12.13
N LEU A 20 21.90 -24.50 -12.63
CA LEU A 20 22.41 -23.24 -12.11
C LEU A 20 21.79 -22.09 -12.89
N LYS A 21 21.38 -21.03 -12.17
CA LYS A 21 20.93 -19.79 -12.76
C LYS A 21 21.66 -18.62 -12.10
N THR A 22 22.09 -17.67 -12.89
CA THR A 22 22.70 -16.43 -12.41
C THR A 22 22.21 -15.26 -13.22
N GLY A 23 22.29 -14.08 -12.67
CA GLY A 23 21.91 -12.88 -13.42
C GLY A 23 22.31 -11.61 -12.68
N VAL A 24 22.26 -10.53 -13.45
CA VAL A 24 22.52 -9.17 -13.00
C VAL A 24 21.37 -8.28 -13.42
N GLN A 25 21.12 -7.26 -12.63
CA GLN A 25 20.13 -6.23 -12.92
C GLN A 25 20.69 -4.87 -12.54
N TRP A 26 20.48 -3.89 -13.40
CA TRP A 26 20.63 -2.48 -13.09
C TRP A 26 19.32 -1.77 -13.45
N ARG A 27 18.78 -1.00 -12.51
CA ARG A 27 17.52 -0.27 -12.69
C ARG A 27 17.65 1.13 -12.12
N GLU A 28 17.20 2.11 -12.87
CA GLU A 28 17.10 3.51 -12.46
C GLU A 28 15.65 3.97 -12.55
N ILE A 29 15.14 4.55 -11.49
CA ILE A 29 13.82 5.18 -11.41
C ILE A 29 14.02 6.64 -11.08
N LEU A 30 13.64 7.51 -11.99
CA LEU A 30 13.56 8.94 -11.78
C LEU A 30 12.10 9.33 -11.56
N VAL A 31 11.82 9.96 -10.44
CA VAL A 31 10.53 10.60 -10.13
C VAL A 31 10.78 12.10 -10.01
N GLN A 32 10.23 12.84 -10.93
CA GLN A 32 10.37 14.28 -10.99
C GLN A 32 8.99 14.94 -10.94
N GLN A 33 8.85 15.92 -10.08
CA GLN A 33 7.71 16.82 -10.04
C GLN A 33 8.23 18.24 -10.33
N LEU A 34 7.69 18.87 -11.36
CA LEU A 34 8.02 20.23 -11.75
C LEU A 34 6.76 21.10 -11.70
N GLN A 35 6.77 22.09 -10.84
CA GLN A 35 5.65 23.03 -10.68
C GLN A 35 6.06 24.46 -11.05
N LEU A 36 6.63 24.64 -12.25
CA LEU A 36 7.18 25.91 -12.73
C LEU A 36 6.15 27.05 -12.73
N GLY A 37 4.86 26.73 -12.96
CA GLY A 37 3.76 27.69 -12.89
C GLY A 37 3.16 27.90 -11.49
N GLY A 38 3.58 27.06 -10.49
CA GLY A 38 2.94 26.95 -9.20
C GLY A 38 1.54 26.31 -9.28
N SER A 39 1.00 25.95 -8.11
CA SER A 39 -0.42 25.59 -7.96
C SER A 39 -1.19 26.80 -7.49
N ARG A 40 -2.39 27.03 -8.05
CA ARG A 40 -3.23 28.16 -7.64
C ARG A 40 -4.20 27.75 -6.55
N ARG A 41 -4.35 28.60 -5.55
CA ARG A 41 -5.35 28.50 -4.49
C ARG A 41 -6.21 29.74 -4.50
N TRP A 42 -7.51 29.55 -4.54
CA TRP A 42 -8.49 30.64 -4.58
C TRP A 42 -9.36 30.59 -3.33
N THR A 43 -9.64 31.75 -2.75
CA THR A 43 -10.56 31.92 -1.64
C THR A 43 -11.76 32.74 -2.12
N TYR A 44 -12.97 32.23 -1.89
CA TYR A 44 -14.18 32.97 -2.17
C TYR A 44 -14.31 34.14 -1.17
N VAL A 45 -14.44 35.35 -1.69
CA VAL A 45 -14.54 36.59 -0.93
C VAL A 45 -15.87 37.34 -1.17
N GLY A 46 -16.81 36.71 -1.89
CA GLY A 46 -18.13 37.28 -2.14
C GLY A 46 -18.95 37.42 -0.86
N THR A 47 -19.82 38.42 -0.82
CA THR A 47 -20.66 38.78 0.33
C THR A 47 -21.97 37.96 0.41
N GLY A 48 -22.33 37.17 -0.60
CA GLY A 48 -23.52 36.36 -0.66
C GLY A 48 -23.35 34.97 -0.03
N ALA A 49 -24.47 34.34 0.30
CA ALA A 49 -24.46 32.90 0.67
C ALA A 49 -23.97 32.06 -0.51
N ARG A 50 -23.17 31.05 -0.24
CA ARG A 50 -22.64 30.12 -1.29
C ARG A 50 -23.68 29.57 -2.28
N PRO A 51 -24.95 29.30 -1.89
CA PRO A 51 -25.99 28.86 -2.82
C PRO A 51 -26.32 29.84 -3.96
N THR A 52 -25.97 31.13 -3.81
CA THR A 52 -26.15 32.14 -4.87
C THR A 52 -24.94 32.30 -5.76
N ASP A 53 -23.85 31.62 -5.43
CA ASP A 53 -22.65 31.60 -6.23
C ASP A 53 -22.89 30.81 -7.53
N PRO A 54 -22.64 31.41 -8.71
CA PRO A 54 -22.90 30.75 -10.00
C PRO A 54 -22.01 29.49 -10.23
N GLY A 55 -20.95 29.28 -9.43
CA GLY A 55 -20.14 28.06 -9.45
C GLY A 55 -20.70 26.90 -8.64
N LEU A 56 -21.77 27.16 -7.87
CA LEU A 56 -22.39 26.16 -7.00
C LEU A 56 -23.60 25.54 -7.69
N THR A 57 -23.60 24.24 -7.87
CA THR A 57 -24.75 23.47 -8.32
C THR A 57 -25.31 22.62 -7.19
N MET A 58 -26.63 22.41 -7.19
CA MET A 58 -27.27 21.48 -6.28
C MET A 58 -27.36 20.12 -6.95
N PHE A 59 -26.74 19.14 -6.37
CA PHE A 59 -26.79 17.76 -6.84
C PHE A 59 -27.83 16.97 -6.07
N ASP A 60 -28.77 16.38 -6.79
CA ASP A 60 -29.79 15.51 -6.21
C ASP A 60 -29.27 14.07 -6.15
N GLU A 61 -29.04 13.58 -4.95
CA GLU A 61 -28.61 12.20 -4.74
C GLU A 61 -29.81 11.24 -4.90
N ILE A 62 -29.81 10.48 -5.99
CA ILE A 62 -30.94 9.60 -6.38
C ILE A 62 -31.30 8.59 -5.29
N LYS A 63 -30.30 8.09 -4.53
CA LYS A 63 -30.51 7.05 -3.51
C LYS A 63 -31.07 7.54 -2.19
N THR A 64 -30.74 8.73 -1.78
CA THR A 64 -31.11 9.27 -0.45
C THR A 64 -32.10 10.38 -0.53
N GLY A 65 -32.38 10.92 -1.71
CA GLY A 65 -33.23 12.11 -1.92
C GLY A 65 -32.62 13.40 -1.32
N ARG A 66 -31.36 13.38 -0.91
CA ARG A 66 -30.68 14.55 -0.36
C ARG A 66 -30.22 15.46 -1.48
N ARG A 67 -30.39 16.74 -1.28
CA ARG A 67 -29.79 17.77 -2.12
C ARG A 67 -28.48 18.21 -1.48
N THR A 68 -27.37 17.95 -2.14
CA THR A 68 -26.06 18.39 -1.66
C THR A 68 -25.48 19.46 -2.58
N PRO A 69 -24.96 20.57 -2.04
CA PRO A 69 -24.27 21.55 -2.84
C PRO A 69 -22.94 20.97 -3.32
N GLN A 70 -22.68 21.04 -4.61
CA GLN A 70 -21.42 20.65 -5.20
C GLN A 70 -20.91 21.73 -6.13
N TRP A 71 -19.60 21.93 -6.11
CA TRP A 71 -18.95 22.80 -7.08
C TRP A 71 -18.94 22.11 -8.45
N GLU A 72 -19.18 22.90 -9.49
CA GLU A 72 -18.96 22.43 -10.85
C GLU A 72 -17.52 22.01 -11.09
N ALA A 73 -17.26 21.32 -12.20
CA ALA A 73 -15.91 20.89 -12.57
C ALA A 73 -14.92 22.06 -12.49
N THR A 74 -13.71 21.77 -12.02
CA THR A 74 -12.64 22.75 -11.74
C THR A 74 -12.40 23.74 -12.90
N MET A 75 -12.60 23.31 -14.14
CA MET A 75 -12.49 24.17 -15.32
C MET A 75 -13.50 25.30 -15.32
N PHE A 76 -14.77 25.02 -15.00
CA PHE A 76 -15.82 26.04 -14.93
C PHE A 76 -15.59 27.02 -13.79
N ILE A 77 -15.12 26.52 -12.63
CA ILE A 77 -14.77 27.40 -11.51
C ILE A 77 -13.64 28.34 -11.91
N ARG A 78 -12.59 27.80 -12.53
CA ARG A 78 -11.46 28.60 -13.05
C ARG A 78 -11.91 29.68 -14.00
N ASP A 79 -12.73 29.35 -14.97
CA ASP A 79 -13.18 30.30 -16.00
C ASP A 79 -14.07 31.39 -15.37
N ARG A 80 -14.90 31.06 -14.39
CA ARG A 80 -15.71 32.01 -13.64
C ARG A 80 -14.89 32.90 -12.72
N THR A 81 -13.80 32.40 -12.11
CA THR A 81 -12.89 33.24 -11.31
C THR A 81 -12.16 34.26 -12.15
N LEU A 82 -11.84 33.93 -13.41
CA LEU A 82 -11.25 34.88 -14.35
C LEU A 82 -12.26 35.93 -14.85
N ILE A 83 -13.54 35.58 -14.94
CA ILE A 83 -14.61 36.48 -15.37
C ILE A 83 -15.05 37.42 -14.22
N ASN A 84 -15.09 36.93 -12.97
CA ASN A 84 -15.53 37.68 -11.79
C ASN A 84 -14.43 37.72 -10.70
N PRO A 85 -13.33 38.47 -10.92
CA PRO A 85 -12.23 38.53 -9.97
C PRO A 85 -12.62 39.15 -8.63
N THR A 86 -13.75 39.85 -8.54
CA THR A 86 -14.26 40.44 -7.30
C THR A 86 -14.84 39.40 -6.32
N LEU A 87 -15.18 38.22 -6.79
CA LEU A 87 -15.72 37.13 -5.96
C LEU A 87 -14.63 36.16 -5.44
N TRP A 88 -13.45 36.23 -6.02
CA TRP A 88 -12.37 35.29 -5.73
C TRP A 88 -11.05 36.02 -5.56
N SER A 89 -10.35 35.68 -4.49
CA SER A 89 -9.00 36.15 -4.25
C SER A 89 -7.99 35.01 -4.45
N GLU A 90 -6.99 35.24 -5.29
CA GLU A 90 -5.88 34.30 -5.45
C GLU A 90 -4.88 34.48 -4.32
N ASP A 91 -4.49 33.38 -3.69
CA ASP A 91 -3.34 33.33 -2.79
C ASP A 91 -2.05 33.25 -3.64
N VAL A 92 -1.54 34.43 -3.99
CA VAL A 92 -0.36 34.56 -4.85
C VAL A 92 0.88 34.03 -4.13
N PHE A 93 1.01 34.26 -2.81
CA PHE A 93 2.14 33.71 -2.05
C PHE A 93 2.15 32.17 -2.12
N TYR A 94 1.01 31.52 -1.94
CA TYR A 94 0.92 30.09 -2.10
C TYR A 94 1.36 29.62 -3.49
N ARG A 95 0.95 30.31 -4.56
CA ARG A 95 1.38 29.97 -5.92
C ARG A 95 2.89 30.06 -6.07
N GLU A 96 3.49 31.15 -5.62
CA GLU A 96 4.95 31.37 -5.70
C GLU A 96 5.73 30.37 -4.84
N GLN A 97 5.23 30.05 -3.65
CA GLN A 97 5.77 29.01 -2.78
C GLN A 97 5.75 27.65 -3.46
N GLN A 98 4.66 27.30 -4.16
CA GLN A 98 4.52 26.00 -4.83
C GLN A 98 5.53 25.81 -5.98
N LYS A 99 6.06 26.87 -6.57
CA LYS A 99 7.16 26.77 -7.54
C LYS A 99 8.41 26.14 -6.93
N TYR A 100 8.64 26.34 -5.65
CA TYR A 100 9.73 25.75 -4.88
C TYR A 100 9.32 24.39 -4.29
N THR A 101 8.34 24.38 -3.40
CA THR A 101 7.96 23.17 -2.64
C THR A 101 7.36 22.06 -3.50
N GLY A 102 6.71 22.43 -4.61
CA GLY A 102 6.18 21.51 -5.62
C GLY A 102 7.21 21.02 -6.64
N THR A 103 8.41 21.61 -6.67
CA THR A 103 9.48 21.23 -7.60
C THR A 103 10.53 20.42 -6.86
N LYS A 104 10.64 19.15 -7.18
CA LYS A 104 11.49 18.18 -6.49
C LYS A 104 11.78 16.97 -7.34
N GLU A 105 12.84 16.25 -7.01
CA GLU A 105 13.28 15.07 -7.75
C GLU A 105 13.85 14.02 -6.81
N VAL A 106 13.59 12.76 -7.13
CA VAL A 106 14.22 11.59 -6.49
C VAL A 106 14.65 10.63 -7.58
N THR A 107 15.89 10.21 -7.52
CA THR A 107 16.46 9.12 -8.33
C THR A 107 16.79 7.95 -7.43
N GLU A 108 16.26 6.77 -7.74
CA GLU A 108 16.64 5.50 -7.13
C GLU A 108 17.39 4.67 -8.15
N THR A 109 18.62 4.26 -7.83
CA THR A 109 19.41 3.33 -8.63
C THR A 109 19.59 2.01 -7.89
N VAL A 110 19.19 0.92 -8.49
CA VAL A 110 19.28 -0.44 -7.95
C VAL A 110 20.22 -1.28 -8.80
N SER A 111 21.26 -1.83 -8.18
CA SER A 111 22.17 -2.80 -8.79
C SER A 111 22.07 -4.12 -8.05
N ALA A 112 21.86 -5.23 -8.76
CA ALA A 112 21.68 -6.52 -8.15
C ALA A 112 22.34 -7.64 -8.94
N ALA A 113 22.79 -8.66 -8.22
CA ALA A 113 23.26 -9.92 -8.79
C ALA A 113 22.67 -11.09 -7.98
N PHE A 114 22.48 -12.23 -8.64
CA PHE A 114 22.02 -13.43 -7.96
C PHE A 114 22.68 -14.68 -8.54
N VAL A 115 22.76 -15.70 -7.70
CA VAL A 115 23.07 -17.07 -8.07
C VAL A 115 22.10 -18.01 -7.38
N MET A 116 21.59 -19.01 -8.10
CA MET A 116 20.68 -20.01 -7.57
C MET A 116 20.92 -21.38 -8.21
N ALA A 117 20.59 -22.41 -7.46
CA ALA A 117 20.60 -23.79 -7.89
C ALA A 117 19.24 -24.44 -7.66
N GLU A 118 18.79 -25.23 -8.62
CA GLU A 118 17.55 -26.03 -8.50
C GLU A 118 17.82 -27.45 -8.98
N GLY A 119 17.18 -28.43 -8.35
CA GLY A 119 17.35 -29.84 -8.71
C GLY A 119 16.55 -30.77 -7.82
N LYS A 120 16.85 -32.06 -7.91
CA LYS A 120 16.36 -33.09 -6.99
C LYS A 120 17.49 -33.53 -6.07
N LEU A 121 17.14 -34.00 -4.86
CA LEU A 121 18.16 -34.46 -3.90
C LEU A 121 18.74 -35.83 -4.24
N GLY A 122 18.06 -36.65 -5.05
CA GLY A 122 18.53 -37.98 -5.42
C GLY A 122 17.80 -38.55 -6.63
N ARG A 123 18.19 -39.76 -7.02
CA ARG A 123 17.63 -40.51 -8.17
C ARG A 123 16.57 -41.52 -7.76
N GLN A 124 16.60 -42.01 -6.53
CA GLN A 124 15.74 -43.08 -6.06
C GLN A 124 15.13 -42.77 -4.68
N GLY A 125 14.06 -43.48 -4.35
CA GLY A 125 13.38 -43.38 -3.06
C GLY A 125 12.86 -41.97 -2.74
N LEU A 126 12.97 -41.59 -1.48
CA LEU A 126 12.52 -40.29 -0.96
C LEU A 126 13.24 -39.14 -1.64
N PHE A 127 14.53 -39.26 -1.90
CA PHE A 127 15.35 -38.19 -2.50
C PHE A 127 14.96 -37.88 -3.95
N ALA A 128 14.44 -38.86 -4.71
CA ALA A 128 13.96 -38.63 -6.07
C ALA A 128 12.66 -37.81 -6.09
N ARG A 129 11.88 -37.86 -4.99
CA ARG A 129 10.63 -37.11 -4.80
C ARG A 129 10.84 -35.76 -4.13
N THR A 130 12.09 -35.45 -3.75
CA THR A 130 12.42 -34.18 -3.09
C THR A 130 13.15 -33.27 -4.04
N GLY A 131 12.51 -32.18 -4.41
CA GLY A 131 13.12 -31.06 -5.15
C GLY A 131 13.63 -29.98 -4.20
N TYR A 132 14.67 -29.28 -4.62
CA TYR A 132 15.15 -28.09 -3.92
C TYR A 132 15.38 -26.93 -4.89
N LEU A 133 15.28 -25.74 -4.32
CA LEU A 133 15.69 -24.48 -4.94
C LEU A 133 16.37 -23.66 -3.87
N THR A 134 17.63 -23.27 -4.09
CA THR A 134 18.39 -22.46 -3.14
C THR A 134 19.21 -21.41 -3.87
N GLY A 135 19.44 -20.28 -3.24
CA GLY A 135 20.23 -19.22 -3.84
C GLY A 135 20.38 -18.00 -2.97
N VAL A 136 21.13 -17.05 -3.48
CA VAL A 136 21.30 -15.74 -2.85
C VAL A 136 21.24 -14.64 -3.91
N ARG A 137 20.56 -13.55 -3.56
CA ARG A 137 20.57 -12.29 -4.29
C ARG A 137 21.25 -11.23 -3.44
N ILE A 138 22.16 -10.48 -4.01
CA ILE A 138 22.76 -9.30 -3.40
C ILE A 138 22.23 -8.08 -4.15
N GLU A 139 21.82 -7.05 -3.42
CA GLU A 139 21.23 -5.86 -4.00
C GLU A 139 21.73 -4.60 -3.29
N GLY A 140 22.29 -3.68 -4.07
CA GLY A 140 22.65 -2.33 -3.67
C GLY A 140 21.60 -1.34 -4.18
N THR A 141 21.17 -0.41 -3.32
CA THR A 141 20.29 0.69 -3.66
C THR A 141 20.98 2.00 -3.31
N ALA A 142 21.04 2.93 -4.25
CA ALA A 142 21.53 4.28 -4.05
C ALA A 142 20.40 5.27 -4.39
N ASN A 143 20.23 6.28 -3.54
CA ASN A 143 19.20 7.30 -3.68
C ASN A 143 19.83 8.67 -3.71
N GLU A 144 19.34 9.49 -4.62
CA GLU A 144 19.68 10.89 -4.74
C GLU A 144 18.40 11.72 -4.86
N SER A 145 18.31 12.82 -4.12
CA SER A 145 17.13 13.69 -4.18
C SER A 145 17.49 15.14 -3.98
N TRP A 146 16.60 16.00 -4.47
CA TRP A 146 16.69 17.42 -4.17
C TRP A 146 15.29 18.05 -4.07
N GLY A 147 15.24 19.18 -3.35
CA GLY A 147 14.05 19.98 -3.13
C GLY A 147 14.37 21.21 -2.31
N TRP A 148 13.38 22.05 -2.06
CA TRP A 148 13.52 23.23 -1.22
C TRP A 148 12.81 23.04 0.12
N VAL A 149 13.40 23.57 1.18
CA VAL A 149 12.80 23.66 2.51
C VAL A 149 12.55 25.11 2.86
N ARG A 150 11.57 25.41 3.73
CA ARG A 150 11.32 26.77 4.14
C ARG A 150 12.41 27.28 5.08
N GLN A 151 12.91 28.48 4.86
CA GLN A 151 13.80 29.13 5.80
C GLN A 151 13.05 29.41 7.12
N ARG A 152 13.70 29.17 8.26
CA ARG A 152 13.19 29.61 9.56
C ARG A 152 13.20 31.16 9.62
N PHE A 153 12.27 31.74 10.34
CA PHE A 153 12.06 33.20 10.36
C PHE A 153 11.84 33.79 8.94
N GLY A 154 11.09 33.07 8.14
CA GLY A 154 10.67 33.49 6.82
C GLY A 154 9.78 34.72 6.85
N SER A 155 9.19 35.05 5.73
CA SER A 155 8.30 36.19 5.57
C SER A 155 7.10 36.15 6.50
N THR A 156 6.72 37.29 7.04
CA THR A 156 5.49 37.48 7.83
C THR A 156 4.27 37.52 6.92
N ALA A 157 3.08 37.34 7.49
CA ALA A 157 1.82 37.44 6.75
C ALA A 157 1.65 38.81 6.06
N ALA A 158 2.10 39.88 6.69
CA ALA A 158 2.08 41.25 6.12
C ALA A 158 3.00 41.35 4.89
N GLU A 159 4.22 40.86 4.97
CA GLU A 159 5.16 40.81 3.85
C GLU A 159 4.65 39.94 2.69
N GLN A 160 4.02 38.80 3.01
CA GLN A 160 3.40 37.88 2.00
C GLN A 160 2.23 38.54 1.26
N GLN A 161 1.48 39.41 1.93
CA GLN A 161 0.41 40.20 1.31
C GLN A 161 0.94 41.37 0.49
N ALA A 162 1.98 42.07 1.00
CA ALA A 162 2.53 43.26 0.36
C ALA A 162 3.32 42.95 -0.92
N ASP A 163 4.20 41.91 -0.86
CA ASP A 163 4.97 41.43 -2.02
C ASP A 163 5.14 39.91 -1.94
N PRO A 164 4.14 39.15 -2.41
CA PRO A 164 4.14 37.71 -2.32
C PRO A 164 5.28 37.01 -3.10
N VAL A 165 5.75 37.63 -4.19
CA VAL A 165 6.83 37.08 -5.01
C VAL A 165 8.15 37.18 -4.27
N ARG A 166 8.46 38.37 -3.74
CA ARG A 166 9.66 38.60 -2.96
C ARG A 166 9.67 37.82 -1.65
N ALA A 167 8.52 37.71 -1.00
CA ALA A 167 8.36 36.94 0.22
C ALA A 167 8.66 35.45 -0.02
N ALA A 168 8.12 34.86 -1.08
CA ALA A 168 8.40 33.47 -1.46
C ALA A 168 9.88 33.26 -1.85
N ALA A 169 10.46 34.16 -2.59
CA ALA A 169 11.87 34.09 -2.95
C ALA A 169 12.77 34.15 -1.71
N ARG A 170 12.49 35.07 -0.76
CA ARG A 170 13.18 35.16 0.54
C ARG A 170 13.11 33.83 1.30
N ASP A 171 11.93 33.19 1.33
CA ASP A 171 11.69 31.99 2.12
C ASP A 171 12.35 30.75 1.53
N TYR A 172 12.55 30.70 0.20
CA TYR A 172 12.92 29.44 -0.47
C TYR A 172 14.11 29.53 -1.44
N ALA A 173 14.44 30.65 -2.06
CA ALA A 173 15.39 30.68 -3.18
C ALA A 173 16.78 30.11 -2.85
N ASN A 174 17.23 30.23 -1.60
CA ASN A 174 18.57 29.80 -1.16
C ASN A 174 18.52 28.54 -0.26
N THR A 175 17.39 27.86 -0.19
CA THR A 175 17.19 26.76 0.76
C THR A 175 17.12 25.39 0.09
N ARG A 176 17.62 25.27 -1.14
CA ARG A 176 17.69 23.98 -1.84
C ARG A 176 18.59 23.02 -1.05
N ARG A 177 18.08 21.81 -0.82
CA ARG A 177 18.81 20.70 -0.20
C ARG A 177 18.99 19.59 -1.22
N ASN A 178 20.17 18.96 -1.18
CA ASN A 178 20.44 17.70 -1.89
C ASN A 178 20.71 16.63 -0.84
N LEU A 179 20.02 15.51 -0.94
CA LEU A 179 20.18 14.38 -0.03
C LEU A 179 20.63 13.16 -0.83
N LYS A 180 21.52 12.37 -0.22
CA LYS A 180 21.99 11.09 -0.76
C LYS A 180 21.95 10.05 0.34
N GLY A 181 21.58 8.85 -0.02
CA GLY A 181 21.58 7.71 0.88
C GLY A 181 21.67 6.41 0.10
N GLY A 182 21.80 5.31 0.81
CA GLY A 182 21.86 4.01 0.15
C GLY A 182 22.21 2.87 1.11
N TYR A 183 22.04 1.66 0.63
CA TYR A 183 22.29 0.45 1.40
C TYR A 183 22.59 -0.72 0.46
N THR A 184 23.24 -1.77 1.01
CA THR A 184 23.41 -3.06 0.35
C THR A 184 22.93 -4.16 1.27
N LYS A 185 22.15 -5.10 0.74
CA LYS A 185 21.60 -6.23 1.48
C LYS A 185 21.73 -7.52 0.66
N SER A 186 21.81 -8.64 1.37
CA SER A 186 21.82 -10.00 0.79
C SER A 186 20.54 -10.74 1.17
N PHE A 187 20.00 -11.51 0.24
CA PHE A 187 18.73 -12.22 0.35
C PHE A 187 18.90 -13.71 0.02
N PRO A 188 19.38 -14.51 0.96
CA PRO A 188 19.42 -15.96 0.80
C PRO A 188 18.00 -16.54 0.91
N SER A 189 17.78 -17.66 0.20
CA SER A 189 16.56 -18.45 0.31
C SER A 189 16.80 -19.93 -0.01
N THR A 190 15.99 -20.79 0.61
CA THR A 190 15.98 -22.23 0.35
C THR A 190 14.56 -22.74 0.40
N HIS A 191 14.15 -23.49 -0.62
CA HIS A 191 12.84 -24.09 -0.75
C HIS A 191 13.01 -25.60 -0.98
N LEU A 192 12.24 -26.39 -0.25
CA LEU A 192 12.14 -27.84 -0.41
C LEU A 192 10.72 -28.20 -0.80
N THR A 193 10.57 -29.10 -1.75
CA THR A 193 9.28 -29.65 -2.16
C THR A 193 9.39 -31.17 -2.14
N HIS A 194 8.47 -31.84 -1.44
CA HIS A 194 8.44 -33.29 -1.36
C HIS A 194 7.09 -33.85 -1.75
N ASP A 195 7.10 -34.77 -2.70
CA ASP A 195 5.89 -35.51 -3.09
C ASP A 195 5.80 -36.81 -2.23
N PHE A 196 4.99 -36.78 -1.16
CA PHE A 196 4.76 -37.94 -0.29
C PHE A 196 4.05 -39.07 -1.05
N THR A 197 3.04 -38.67 -1.81
CA THR A 197 2.30 -39.54 -2.75
C THR A 197 2.06 -38.79 -4.06
N SER A 198 1.40 -39.40 -5.02
CA SER A 198 0.94 -38.71 -6.23
C SER A 198 -0.08 -37.59 -5.94
N SER A 199 -0.76 -37.67 -4.79
CA SER A 199 -1.83 -36.76 -4.39
C SER A 199 -1.46 -35.84 -3.22
N LEU A 200 -0.35 -36.09 -2.52
CA LEU A 200 0.04 -35.35 -1.33
C LEU A 200 1.42 -34.77 -1.50
N ARG A 201 1.52 -33.44 -1.46
CA ARG A 201 2.75 -32.66 -1.60
C ARG A 201 2.97 -31.74 -0.42
N GLY A 202 4.18 -31.76 0.12
CA GLY A 202 4.64 -30.84 1.13
C GLY A 202 5.66 -29.85 0.59
N ARG A 203 5.65 -28.64 1.10
CA ARG A 203 6.66 -27.61 0.84
C ARG A 203 7.13 -27.02 2.14
N LEU A 204 8.42 -26.76 2.24
CA LEU A 204 9.04 -26.02 3.32
C LEU A 204 9.95 -24.98 2.69
N ALA A 205 9.80 -23.73 3.08
CA ALA A 205 10.60 -22.63 2.58
C ALA A 205 11.15 -21.81 3.74
N TRP A 206 12.39 -21.40 3.59
CA TRP A 206 13.03 -20.34 4.33
C TRP A 206 13.51 -19.28 3.35
N SER A 207 13.15 -18.05 3.59
CA SER A 207 13.54 -16.96 2.70
C SER A 207 13.73 -15.66 3.46
N THR A 208 14.49 -14.77 2.86
CA THR A 208 14.63 -13.39 3.31
C THR A 208 13.99 -12.47 2.28
N SER A 209 13.39 -11.41 2.75
CA SER A 209 12.76 -10.39 1.90
C SER A 209 12.93 -9.01 2.51
N PHE A 210 12.60 -7.96 1.76
CA PHE A 210 12.67 -6.60 2.25
C PHE A 210 11.60 -5.71 1.64
N GLY A 211 11.28 -4.63 2.36
CA GLY A 211 10.44 -3.54 1.90
C GLY A 211 11.24 -2.24 1.89
N ARG A 212 11.36 -1.58 0.74
CA ARG A 212 12.06 -0.32 0.64
C ARG A 212 11.31 0.80 1.33
N PRO A 213 12.02 1.81 1.89
CA PRO A 213 11.39 3.08 2.26
C PRO A 213 10.68 3.70 1.06
N GLY A 214 9.56 4.38 1.30
CA GLY A 214 8.92 5.16 0.25
C GLY A 214 9.83 6.28 -0.24
N MET A 215 9.84 6.58 -1.54
CA MET A 215 10.69 7.62 -2.13
C MET A 215 10.49 9.00 -1.50
N SER A 216 9.30 9.30 -0.97
CA SER A 216 9.02 10.54 -0.24
C SER A 216 9.87 10.73 1.00
N ASN A 217 10.36 9.65 1.64
CA ASN A 217 11.19 9.73 2.83
C ASN A 217 12.61 10.26 2.55
N TRP A 218 13.03 10.24 1.30
CA TRP A 218 14.35 10.73 0.89
C TRP A 218 14.32 12.17 0.40
N LEU A 219 13.13 12.76 0.19
CA LEU A 219 13.00 14.15 -0.22
C LEU A 219 13.35 15.08 0.95
N PRO A 220 14.02 16.20 0.71
CA PRO A 220 14.19 17.23 1.72
C PRO A 220 12.84 17.67 2.29
N ASN A 221 12.72 17.69 3.60
CA ASN A 221 11.55 18.18 4.31
C ASN A 221 11.98 18.72 5.68
N GLU A 222 11.57 19.95 6.00
CA GLU A 222 11.73 20.57 7.29
C GLU A 222 10.38 21.22 7.66
N SER A 223 9.61 20.54 8.50
CA SER A 223 8.32 21.03 8.99
C SER A 223 8.48 21.48 10.44
N VAL A 224 8.38 22.77 10.68
CA VAL A 224 8.63 23.40 11.98
C VAL A 224 7.32 23.70 12.69
N ASN A 225 7.24 23.35 13.96
CA ASN A 225 6.18 23.75 14.88
C ASN A 225 6.82 24.55 16.04
N GLU A 226 6.74 25.88 15.94
CA GLU A 226 7.31 26.80 16.93
C GLU A 226 6.62 26.68 18.30
N ALA A 227 5.31 26.42 18.33
CA ALA A 227 4.55 26.32 19.58
C ALA A 227 4.99 25.10 20.42
N ASN A 228 5.31 23.99 19.78
CA ASN A 228 5.76 22.77 20.45
C ASN A 228 7.29 22.62 20.44
N GLN A 229 8.01 23.58 19.86
CA GLN A 229 9.46 23.51 19.65
C GLN A 229 9.89 22.17 19.02
N THR A 230 9.24 21.78 17.93
CA THR A 230 9.55 20.56 17.19
C THR A 230 9.87 20.85 15.73
N ILE A 231 10.80 20.09 15.17
CA ILE A 231 11.07 20.06 13.73
C ILE A 231 10.95 18.63 13.23
N THR A 232 10.12 18.44 12.22
CA THR A 232 9.98 17.13 11.55
C THR A 232 10.78 17.15 10.26
N VAL A 233 11.72 16.23 10.14
CA VAL A 233 12.61 16.07 8.99
C VAL A 233 12.51 14.67 8.41
N ASN A 234 12.72 14.53 7.12
CA ASN A 234 12.88 13.23 6.49
C ASN A 234 14.28 12.66 6.77
N ASN A 235 14.40 11.34 6.68
CA ASN A 235 15.65 10.63 6.95
C ASN A 235 16.17 9.96 5.67
N PRO A 236 17.22 10.47 5.05
CA PRO A 236 17.83 9.87 3.86
C PRO A 236 18.57 8.56 4.15
N ASP A 237 18.91 8.28 5.42
CA ASP A 237 19.64 7.09 5.85
C ASP A 237 18.71 5.93 6.24
N LEU A 238 17.43 6.01 5.88
CA LEU A 238 16.49 4.92 6.15
C LEU A 238 16.93 3.62 5.47
N LEU A 239 17.06 2.59 6.27
CA LEU A 239 17.27 1.24 5.80
C LEU A 239 15.95 0.59 5.37
N PRO A 240 15.99 -0.40 4.46
CA PRO A 240 14.83 -1.20 4.16
C PRO A 240 14.41 -2.04 5.37
N GLN A 241 13.11 -2.21 5.56
CA GLN A 241 12.61 -3.23 6.47
C GLN A 241 13.01 -4.60 5.93
N THR A 242 13.62 -5.42 6.76
CA THR A 242 14.03 -6.78 6.36
C THR A 242 13.15 -7.81 7.04
N ALA A 243 12.85 -8.91 6.35
CA ALA A 243 12.08 -9.99 6.90
C ALA A 243 12.76 -11.33 6.69
N THR A 244 12.72 -12.16 7.74
CA THR A 244 13.00 -13.59 7.66
C THR A 244 11.68 -14.33 7.69
N ASN A 245 11.46 -15.18 6.70
CA ASN A 245 10.21 -15.89 6.48
C ASN A 245 10.44 -17.40 6.56
N TRP A 246 9.53 -18.07 7.25
CA TRP A 246 9.35 -19.52 7.24
C TRP A 246 7.95 -19.82 6.75
N ASP A 247 7.85 -20.73 5.78
CA ASP A 247 6.59 -21.15 5.19
C ASP A 247 6.57 -22.68 5.12
N ALA A 248 5.47 -23.28 5.56
CA ALA A 248 5.22 -24.70 5.41
C ALA A 248 3.83 -24.89 4.81
N THR A 249 3.73 -25.71 3.77
CA THR A 249 2.45 -25.97 3.08
C THR A 249 2.28 -27.45 2.83
N LEU A 250 1.07 -27.94 3.02
CA LEU A 250 0.64 -29.28 2.66
C LEU A 250 -0.54 -29.19 1.70
N ASP A 251 -0.37 -29.74 0.50
CA ASP A 251 -1.40 -29.78 -0.55
C ASP A 251 -1.85 -31.20 -0.79
N TYR A 252 -3.15 -31.41 -0.73
CA TYR A 252 -3.80 -32.68 -1.06
C TYR A 252 -4.71 -32.52 -2.26
N TYR A 253 -4.41 -33.26 -3.31
CA TYR A 253 -5.17 -33.34 -4.55
C TYR A 253 -6.01 -34.60 -4.54
N PHE A 254 -7.28 -34.49 -4.82
CA PHE A 254 -8.21 -35.63 -4.78
C PHE A 254 -9.20 -35.63 -5.95
N GLU A 255 -9.71 -36.80 -6.25
CA GLU A 255 -10.73 -36.96 -7.28
C GLU A 255 -12.14 -36.64 -6.73
N PRO A 256 -13.08 -36.19 -7.57
CA PRO A 256 -12.96 -36.08 -9.03
C PRO A 256 -12.20 -34.82 -9.50
N VAL A 257 -12.12 -33.77 -8.88
CA VAL A 257 -11.27 -32.58 -9.14
C VAL A 257 -11.33 -31.71 -7.91
N GLY A 258 -10.41 -31.90 -7.02
CA GLY A 258 -10.37 -31.19 -5.77
C GLY A 258 -8.94 -30.92 -5.28
N ASN A 259 -8.82 -29.88 -4.49
CA ASN A 259 -7.59 -29.49 -3.81
C ASN A 259 -7.93 -28.98 -2.41
N LEU A 260 -7.18 -29.47 -1.43
CA LEU A 260 -7.14 -28.94 -0.08
C LEU A 260 -5.70 -28.53 0.23
N SER A 261 -5.49 -27.30 0.63
CA SER A 261 -4.18 -26.78 1.03
C SER A 261 -4.24 -26.20 2.44
N VAL A 262 -3.25 -26.54 3.24
CA VAL A 262 -3.02 -25.95 4.57
C VAL A 262 -1.62 -25.37 4.58
N GLY A 263 -1.52 -24.10 4.85
CA GLY A 263 -0.26 -23.35 4.98
C GLY A 263 -0.09 -22.80 6.38
N TRP A 264 1.13 -22.82 6.85
CA TRP A 264 1.59 -22.08 8.02
C TRP A 264 2.72 -21.15 7.61
N PHE A 265 2.73 -19.95 8.13
CA PHE A 265 3.81 -19.00 7.92
C PHE A 265 4.20 -18.29 9.20
N HIS A 266 5.49 -17.93 9.27
CA HIS A 266 6.06 -17.11 10.33
C HIS A 266 7.04 -16.12 9.71
N LYS A 267 6.81 -14.84 9.94
CA LYS A 267 7.62 -13.73 9.43
C LYS A 267 8.11 -12.86 10.57
N THR A 268 9.41 -12.71 10.69
CA THR A 268 10.04 -11.75 11.60
C THR A 268 10.54 -10.57 10.78
N ILE A 269 9.98 -9.38 11.03
CA ILE A 269 10.35 -8.13 10.37
C ILE A 269 11.25 -7.35 11.33
N LYS A 270 12.40 -6.91 10.83
CA LYS A 270 13.34 -6.02 11.51
C LYS A 270 13.43 -4.70 10.77
N ASP A 271 13.96 -3.69 11.46
CA ASP A 271 14.11 -2.35 10.91
C ASP A 271 12.75 -1.77 10.44
N TYR A 272 11.67 -2.06 11.20
CA TYR A 272 10.33 -1.57 10.87
C TYR A 272 10.33 -0.04 10.85
N ILE A 273 9.82 0.55 9.75
CA ILE A 273 9.86 2.00 9.54
C ILE A 273 8.72 2.65 10.33
N VAL A 274 9.08 3.51 11.26
CA VAL A 274 8.17 4.22 12.15
C VAL A 274 8.33 5.72 11.96
N SER A 275 7.23 6.43 11.76
CA SER A 275 7.22 7.90 11.62
C SER A 275 7.03 8.59 12.97
N GLY A 276 7.55 9.82 13.08
CA GLY A 276 7.39 10.67 14.27
C GLY A 276 8.26 10.23 15.46
N VAL A 277 9.33 9.50 15.20
CA VAL A 277 10.29 9.10 16.24
C VAL A 277 11.06 10.31 16.72
N ASN A 278 11.07 10.54 18.03
CA ASN A 278 11.91 11.55 18.68
C ASN A 278 13.36 11.07 18.67
N THR A 279 14.23 11.84 18.02
CA THR A 279 15.66 11.54 17.91
C THR A 279 16.53 12.45 18.77
N GLY A 280 15.92 13.18 19.71
CA GLY A 280 16.62 14.06 20.65
C GLY A 280 16.40 15.53 20.37
N MET A 281 16.97 16.34 21.23
CA MET A 281 16.98 17.80 21.10
C MET A 281 18.14 18.24 20.22
N ILE A 282 17.90 19.26 19.41
CA ILE A 282 18.94 19.94 18.61
C ILE A 282 19.75 20.80 19.55
N GLY A 283 21.06 20.64 19.54
CA GLY A 283 21.98 21.40 20.36
C GLY A 283 22.24 22.83 19.84
N SER A 284 22.94 23.60 20.65
CA SER A 284 23.44 24.95 20.28
C SER A 284 24.68 24.84 19.40
N GLY A 285 24.98 25.92 18.70
CA GLY A 285 26.19 26.04 17.86
C GLY A 285 25.94 25.85 16.38
N ASN A 286 26.84 26.36 15.55
CA ASN A 286 26.68 26.35 14.09
C ASN A 286 26.92 24.98 13.46
N ASP A 287 27.42 24.03 14.21
CA ASP A 287 27.65 22.61 13.83
C ASP A 287 26.47 21.69 14.14
N ASN A 288 25.37 22.26 14.65
CA ASN A 288 24.16 21.49 14.99
C ASN A 288 23.37 20.90 13.79
N GLY A 289 23.88 21.03 12.57
CA GLY A 289 23.23 20.60 11.33
C GLY A 289 22.23 21.60 10.74
N TYR A 290 21.99 22.71 11.43
CA TYR A 290 21.04 23.77 11.05
C TYR A 290 21.65 25.17 11.16
N ASN A 291 22.99 25.29 11.14
CA ASN A 291 23.73 26.56 11.25
C ASN A 291 23.33 27.40 12.50
N GLY A 292 23.25 26.74 13.65
CA GLY A 292 22.86 27.36 14.90
C GLY A 292 21.36 27.63 15.06
N VAL A 293 20.58 27.27 14.07
CA VAL A 293 19.11 27.39 14.11
C VAL A 293 18.49 26.18 14.82
N TYR A 294 17.28 26.32 15.39
CA TYR A 294 16.52 25.27 16.09
C TYR A 294 17.15 24.74 17.39
N ASP A 295 18.04 25.49 18.04
CA ASP A 295 18.52 25.13 19.38
C ASP A 295 17.36 24.88 20.35
N GLY A 296 17.43 23.78 21.09
CA GLY A 296 16.37 23.33 22.00
C GLY A 296 15.13 22.70 21.38
N PHE A 297 15.04 22.64 20.04
CA PHE A 297 13.94 21.97 19.36
C PHE A 297 14.09 20.44 19.41
N THR A 298 12.99 19.74 19.60
CA THR A 298 12.94 18.30 19.46
C THR A 298 12.88 17.90 17.99
N ARG A 299 13.82 17.07 17.56
CA ARG A 299 13.84 16.55 16.19
C ARG A 299 13.00 15.29 16.09
N LEU A 300 11.98 15.33 15.25
CA LEU A 300 11.13 14.20 14.88
C LEU A 300 11.51 13.71 13.47
N THR A 301 11.62 12.41 13.29
CA THR A 301 11.93 11.83 11.99
C THR A 301 11.25 10.49 11.79
N THR A 302 11.33 9.96 10.57
CA THR A 302 11.04 8.56 10.29
C THR A 302 12.30 7.75 10.52
N SER A 303 12.23 6.66 11.25
CA SER A 303 13.38 5.85 11.65
C SER A 303 13.07 4.34 11.58
N ASN A 304 14.13 3.55 11.49
CA ASN A 304 14.08 2.09 11.63
C ASN A 304 14.10 1.71 13.12
N ALA A 305 12.98 1.87 13.80
CA ALA A 305 12.90 1.76 15.26
C ALA A 305 12.05 0.58 15.75
N GLY A 306 11.47 -0.21 14.84
CA GLY A 306 10.51 -1.25 15.18
C GLY A 306 10.94 -2.66 14.80
N THR A 307 10.30 -3.62 15.48
CA THR A 307 10.28 -5.03 15.10
C THR A 307 8.85 -5.50 15.02
N ALA A 308 8.54 -6.42 14.11
CA ALA A 308 7.23 -7.02 14.03
C ALA A 308 7.35 -8.51 13.72
N VAL A 309 6.47 -9.30 14.32
CA VAL A 309 6.26 -10.71 14.00
C VAL A 309 4.86 -10.86 13.43
N VAL A 310 4.76 -11.55 12.32
CA VAL A 310 3.49 -11.88 11.67
C VAL A 310 3.50 -13.37 11.42
N GLN A 311 2.56 -14.10 12.02
CA GLN A 311 2.44 -15.55 11.83
C GLN A 311 0.98 -15.92 11.64
N GLY A 312 0.75 -17.09 11.05
CA GLY A 312 -0.61 -17.51 10.85
C GLY A 312 -0.78 -18.80 10.07
N TRP A 313 -2.04 -19.07 9.80
CA TRP A 313 -2.49 -20.23 9.06
C TRP A 313 -3.35 -19.80 7.88
N GLU A 314 -3.19 -20.50 6.78
CA GLU A 314 -3.97 -20.34 5.57
C GLU A 314 -4.58 -21.67 5.19
N PHE A 315 -5.89 -21.67 4.93
CA PHE A 315 -6.64 -22.85 4.48
C PHE A 315 -7.25 -22.52 3.13
N SER A 316 -7.11 -23.41 2.17
CA SER A 316 -7.73 -23.28 0.86
C SER A 316 -8.36 -24.60 0.46
N TYR A 317 -9.58 -24.52 -0.01
CA TYR A 317 -10.33 -25.66 -0.54
C TYR A 317 -10.97 -25.27 -1.86
N GLN A 318 -10.90 -26.17 -2.83
CA GLN A 318 -11.58 -26.04 -4.11
C GLN A 318 -11.99 -27.40 -4.61
N GLN A 319 -13.24 -27.52 -5.09
CA GLN A 319 -13.75 -28.76 -5.68
C GLN A 319 -14.84 -28.51 -6.73
N GLN A 320 -14.85 -29.36 -7.76
CA GLN A 320 -16.01 -29.55 -8.63
C GLN A 320 -16.81 -30.76 -8.12
N PHE A 321 -18.09 -30.56 -7.82
CA PHE A 321 -18.93 -31.62 -7.23
C PHE A 321 -19.55 -32.52 -8.31
N THR A 322 -18.72 -33.05 -9.21
CA THR A 322 -19.15 -33.91 -10.34
C THR A 322 -19.77 -35.23 -9.91
N PHE A 323 -19.56 -35.63 -8.65
CA PHE A 323 -20.17 -36.81 -8.05
C PHE A 323 -21.65 -36.60 -7.69
N LEU A 324 -22.14 -35.36 -7.66
CA LEU A 324 -23.54 -35.07 -7.40
C LEU A 324 -24.41 -35.39 -8.62
N PRO A 325 -25.66 -35.93 -8.42
CA PRO A 325 -26.52 -36.33 -9.53
C PRO A 325 -27.23 -35.14 -10.20
N GLY A 326 -27.64 -35.36 -11.44
CA GLY A 326 -28.57 -34.51 -12.17
C GLY A 326 -28.13 -33.05 -12.29
N LEU A 327 -28.96 -32.12 -11.85
CA LEU A 327 -28.71 -30.69 -11.89
C LEU A 327 -27.52 -30.26 -11.04
N LEU A 328 -27.24 -30.99 -9.98
CA LEU A 328 -26.19 -30.65 -9.02
C LEU A 328 -24.76 -30.94 -9.52
N LYS A 329 -24.59 -31.70 -10.61
CA LYS A 329 -23.28 -31.97 -11.25
C LYS A 329 -22.54 -30.68 -11.66
N GLY A 330 -23.27 -29.61 -11.90
CA GLY A 330 -22.69 -28.32 -12.29
C GLY A 330 -22.20 -27.47 -11.13
N LEU A 331 -22.32 -27.94 -9.90
CA LEU A 331 -21.85 -27.24 -8.73
C LEU A 331 -20.32 -27.33 -8.60
N SER A 332 -19.70 -26.20 -8.21
CA SER A 332 -18.31 -26.10 -7.75
C SER A 332 -18.21 -25.12 -6.61
N GLY A 333 -17.32 -25.40 -5.68
CA GLY A 333 -17.10 -24.57 -4.51
C GLY A 333 -15.64 -24.24 -4.32
N SER A 334 -15.35 -23.07 -3.78
CA SER A 334 -14.04 -22.73 -3.22
C SER A 334 -14.20 -21.96 -1.92
N ALA A 335 -13.27 -22.17 -1.01
CA ALA A 335 -13.20 -21.44 0.25
C ALA A 335 -11.74 -21.23 0.62
N ASN A 336 -11.42 -20.01 1.08
CA ASN A 336 -10.15 -19.73 1.74
C ASN A 336 -10.40 -19.00 3.06
N TYR A 337 -9.56 -19.33 4.02
CA TYR A 337 -9.57 -18.71 5.33
C TYR A 337 -8.15 -18.45 5.78
N THR A 338 -7.90 -17.24 6.26
CA THR A 338 -6.60 -16.82 6.81
C THR A 338 -6.79 -16.37 8.24
N ALA A 339 -5.95 -16.90 9.12
CA ALA A 339 -5.84 -16.52 10.52
C ALA A 339 -4.44 -15.97 10.76
N ILE A 340 -4.34 -14.70 11.17
CA ILE A 340 -3.08 -14.00 11.39
C ILE A 340 -2.99 -13.56 12.86
N GLU A 341 -1.82 -13.74 13.44
CA GLU A 341 -1.40 -13.16 14.71
C GLU A 341 -0.21 -12.24 14.46
N THR A 342 -0.21 -11.11 15.12
CA THR A 342 0.85 -10.10 14.97
C THR A 342 1.35 -9.65 16.33
N HIS A 343 2.67 -9.41 16.41
CA HIS A 343 3.32 -8.75 17.54
C HIS A 343 4.27 -7.71 16.99
N GLY A 344 4.31 -6.53 17.60
CA GLY A 344 5.22 -5.48 17.14
C GLY A 344 5.63 -4.55 18.25
N ASN A 345 6.85 -4.05 18.14
CA ASN A 345 7.34 -2.93 18.91
C ASN A 345 7.68 -1.80 17.94
N PHE A 346 6.92 -0.73 18.01
CA PHE A 346 7.02 0.38 17.06
C PHE A 346 7.81 1.57 17.60
N GLY A 347 8.51 1.43 18.70
CA GLY A 347 9.33 2.50 19.29
C GLY A 347 8.63 3.87 19.31
N GLY A 348 8.50 4.49 20.44
CA GLY A 348 8.08 5.89 20.55
C GLY A 348 6.58 6.18 20.65
N ASN A 349 5.67 5.28 20.30
CA ASN A 349 4.25 5.48 20.58
C ASN A 349 3.81 4.65 21.79
N ILE A 350 3.68 5.30 22.95
CA ILE A 350 3.25 4.68 24.22
C ILE A 350 1.82 4.12 24.19
N ASN A 351 1.02 4.51 23.20
CA ASN A 351 -0.37 4.07 23.02
C ASN A 351 -0.48 2.86 22.09
N SER A 352 0.63 2.34 21.56
CA SER A 352 0.61 1.17 20.69
C SER A 352 0.42 -0.12 21.50
N GLU A 353 -0.42 -1.01 20.99
CA GLU A 353 -0.56 -2.36 21.50
C GLU A 353 0.46 -3.27 20.81
N THR A 354 1.32 -3.94 21.58
CA THR A 354 2.35 -4.82 21.01
C THR A 354 1.78 -6.03 20.28
N SER A 355 0.54 -6.41 20.59
CA SER A 355 -0.17 -7.55 19.99
C SER A 355 -0.89 -7.23 18.67
N LYS A 356 -0.87 -5.98 18.20
CA LYS A 356 -1.58 -5.56 16.99
C LYS A 356 -0.71 -4.68 16.11
N VAL A 357 -0.34 -5.17 14.95
CA VAL A 357 0.35 -4.39 13.94
C VAL A 357 -0.67 -3.67 13.05
N VAL A 358 -0.48 -2.37 12.83
CA VAL A 358 -1.39 -1.55 12.02
C VAL A 358 -1.58 -2.13 10.63
N GLY A 359 -2.83 -2.22 10.18
CA GLY A 359 -3.20 -2.67 8.84
C GLY A 359 -3.28 -4.18 8.64
N PHE A 360 -2.85 -4.99 9.61
CA PHE A 360 -2.98 -6.45 9.51
C PHE A 360 -4.37 -6.92 9.95
N ILE A 361 -5.01 -7.68 9.08
CA ILE A 361 -6.35 -8.22 9.28
C ILE A 361 -6.22 -9.60 9.95
N PRO A 362 -6.64 -9.78 11.22
CA PRO A 362 -6.40 -11.03 11.94
C PRO A 362 -7.19 -12.22 11.42
N ARG A 363 -8.35 -11.98 10.77
CA ARG A 363 -9.20 -13.04 10.21
C ARG A 363 -9.79 -12.56 8.88
N ALA A 364 -9.61 -13.35 7.83
CA ALA A 364 -10.23 -13.11 6.53
C ALA A 364 -10.76 -14.41 5.96
N ALA A 365 -11.89 -14.36 5.24
CA ALA A 365 -12.44 -15.50 4.55
C ALA A 365 -13.05 -15.08 3.21
N ASN A 366 -12.87 -15.92 2.20
CA ASN A 366 -13.56 -15.79 0.93
C ASN A 366 -14.13 -17.15 0.56
N MET A 367 -15.41 -17.17 0.19
CA MET A 367 -16.09 -18.38 -0.24
C MET A 367 -16.81 -18.11 -1.55
N SER A 368 -16.78 -19.07 -2.45
CA SER A 368 -17.57 -19.01 -3.67
C SER A 368 -18.30 -20.34 -3.92
N LEU A 369 -19.54 -20.21 -4.34
CA LEU A 369 -20.34 -21.31 -4.85
C LEU A 369 -20.76 -20.95 -6.26
N SER A 370 -20.34 -21.76 -7.23
CA SER A 370 -20.69 -21.58 -8.63
C SER A 370 -21.53 -22.77 -9.08
N TRP A 371 -22.55 -22.49 -9.88
CA TRP A 371 -23.40 -23.53 -10.47
C TRP A 371 -23.59 -23.24 -11.95
N ARG A 372 -23.40 -24.27 -12.77
CA ARG A 372 -23.60 -24.19 -14.21
C ARG A 372 -24.52 -25.33 -14.67
N TYR A 373 -25.60 -24.96 -15.32
CA TYR A 373 -26.53 -25.88 -15.91
C TYR A 373 -26.91 -25.46 -17.33
N LYS A 374 -26.57 -26.25 -18.32
CA LYS A 374 -26.79 -25.95 -19.74
C LYS A 374 -26.23 -24.58 -20.11
N ARG A 375 -27.12 -23.62 -20.41
CA ARG A 375 -26.79 -22.25 -20.83
C ARG A 375 -26.76 -21.24 -19.67
N PHE A 376 -27.16 -21.65 -18.49
CA PHE A 376 -27.22 -20.79 -17.32
C PHE A 376 -26.04 -21.06 -16.41
N SER A 377 -25.45 -19.98 -15.87
CA SER A 377 -24.47 -20.07 -14.81
C SER A 377 -24.72 -18.99 -13.76
N THR A 378 -24.46 -19.33 -12.52
CA THR A 378 -24.53 -18.41 -11.39
C THR A 378 -23.33 -18.60 -10.48
N ARG A 379 -22.92 -17.51 -9.82
CA ARG A 379 -21.84 -17.51 -8.85
C ARG A 379 -22.20 -16.63 -7.66
N LEU A 380 -22.21 -17.22 -6.49
CA LEU A 380 -22.35 -16.53 -5.21
C LEU A 380 -20.96 -16.39 -4.58
N LEU A 381 -20.61 -15.16 -4.18
CA LEU A 381 -19.35 -14.84 -3.51
C LEU A 381 -19.64 -14.27 -2.14
N TYR A 382 -19.00 -14.80 -1.11
CA TYR A 382 -18.99 -14.28 0.24
C TYR A 382 -17.59 -13.86 0.63
N ASN A 383 -17.43 -12.62 1.09
CA ASN A 383 -16.17 -12.11 1.59
C ASN A 383 -16.34 -11.62 3.04
N TYR A 384 -15.41 -12.01 3.88
CA TYR A 384 -15.33 -11.59 5.28
C TYR A 384 -13.97 -10.99 5.58
N THR A 385 -13.97 -9.81 6.18
CA THR A 385 -12.80 -9.14 6.73
C THR A 385 -13.06 -8.87 8.21
N GLY A 386 -12.22 -9.38 9.10
CA GLY A 386 -12.33 -9.15 10.54
C GLY A 386 -12.01 -7.71 10.94
N SER A 387 -12.27 -7.38 12.20
CA SER A 387 -11.86 -6.08 12.76
C SER A 387 -10.33 -6.00 12.87
N TYR A 388 -9.78 -4.82 12.60
CA TYR A 388 -8.35 -4.56 12.72
C TYR A 388 -8.06 -3.10 13.07
N ILE A 389 -6.87 -2.85 13.61
CA ILE A 389 -6.40 -1.50 13.90
C ILE A 389 -5.91 -0.81 12.64
N VAL A 390 -6.38 0.42 12.41
CA VAL A 390 -6.02 1.25 11.24
C VAL A 390 -4.95 2.27 11.61
N GLU A 391 -4.99 2.78 12.84
CA GLU A 391 -4.12 3.87 13.29
C GLU A 391 -4.01 3.88 14.81
N TYR A 392 -2.78 4.04 15.31
CA TYR A 392 -2.53 4.35 16.71
C TYR A 392 -2.53 5.85 16.94
N SER A 393 -3.31 6.30 17.92
CA SER A 393 -3.35 7.71 18.32
C SER A 393 -2.15 8.06 19.20
N ALA A 394 -1.52 9.21 18.93
CA ALA A 394 -0.50 9.76 19.81
C ALA A 394 -1.08 10.32 21.13
N ALA A 395 -2.38 10.65 21.16
CA ALA A 395 -3.02 11.29 22.32
C ALA A 395 -3.37 10.30 23.44
N ALA A 396 -4.06 9.19 23.12
CA ALA A 396 -4.45 8.17 24.08
C ALA A 396 -4.95 6.90 23.38
N VAL A 397 -4.89 5.76 24.06
CA VAL A 397 -5.36 4.44 23.57
C VAL A 397 -6.85 4.49 23.17
N GLY A 398 -7.70 5.20 23.92
CA GLY A 398 -9.12 5.36 23.61
C GLY A 398 -9.43 6.12 22.31
N PHE A 399 -8.42 6.69 21.65
CA PHE A 399 -8.54 7.33 20.35
C PHE A 399 -7.94 6.49 19.19
N ASN A 400 -7.40 5.31 19.48
CA ASN A 400 -6.96 4.38 18.46
C ASN A 400 -8.10 4.08 17.50
N ARG A 401 -7.79 4.05 16.20
CA ARG A 401 -8.77 3.89 15.14
C ARG A 401 -8.83 2.45 14.67
N TYR A 402 -10.03 1.90 14.64
CA TYR A 402 -10.29 0.54 14.21
C TYR A 402 -11.30 0.51 13.07
N ARG A 403 -11.27 -0.55 12.29
CA ARG A 403 -12.32 -0.88 11.32
C ARG A 403 -13.18 -2.01 11.87
N MET A 404 -14.50 -1.89 11.76
CA MET A 404 -15.43 -2.97 12.07
C MET A 404 -15.31 -4.12 11.07
N PRO A 405 -15.71 -5.34 11.45
CA PRO A 405 -15.79 -6.45 10.50
C PRO A 405 -16.70 -6.10 9.32
N LEU A 406 -16.28 -6.51 8.13
CA LEU A 406 -17.06 -6.34 6.91
C LEU A 406 -17.41 -7.69 6.32
N LYS A 407 -18.70 -7.88 6.00
CA LYS A 407 -19.24 -9.07 5.31
C LYS A 407 -19.94 -8.60 4.05
N THR A 408 -19.52 -9.08 2.88
CA THR A 408 -20.16 -8.74 1.62
C THR A 408 -20.56 -10.00 0.87
N ILE A 409 -21.71 -9.93 0.21
CA ILE A 409 -22.22 -10.97 -0.67
C ILE A 409 -22.39 -10.37 -2.07
N ASN A 410 -21.84 -11.07 -3.07
CA ASN A 410 -22.00 -10.69 -4.48
C ASN A 410 -22.59 -11.85 -5.24
N LEU A 411 -23.45 -11.57 -6.21
CA LEU A 411 -24.12 -12.54 -7.05
C LEU A 411 -23.88 -12.23 -8.53
N GLY A 412 -23.30 -13.18 -9.24
CA GLY A 412 -23.18 -13.14 -10.70
C GLY A 412 -24.12 -14.12 -11.35
N LEU A 413 -24.80 -13.68 -12.39
CA LEU A 413 -25.70 -14.49 -13.25
C LEU A 413 -25.23 -14.35 -14.69
N ALA A 414 -25.21 -15.45 -15.43
CA ALA A 414 -24.93 -15.40 -16.86
C ALA A 414 -25.81 -16.40 -17.62
N TYR A 415 -26.26 -15.97 -18.81
CA TYR A 415 -27.02 -16.80 -19.71
C TYR A 415 -26.41 -16.78 -21.13
N MET A 416 -26.05 -17.95 -21.63
CA MET A 416 -25.51 -18.11 -22.97
C MET A 416 -26.63 -18.17 -24.01
N VAL A 417 -26.88 -17.05 -24.67
CA VAL A 417 -27.90 -16.94 -25.74
C VAL A 417 -27.50 -17.79 -26.96
N ARG A 418 -26.23 -17.66 -27.36
CA ARG A 418 -25.57 -18.43 -28.43
C ARG A 418 -24.15 -18.78 -28.00
N PRO A 419 -23.46 -19.74 -28.63
CA PRO A 419 -22.10 -20.13 -28.26
C PRO A 419 -21.11 -18.94 -28.17
N ALA A 420 -21.37 -17.88 -28.95
CA ALA A 420 -20.53 -16.68 -28.98
C ALA A 420 -21.12 -15.48 -28.22
N VAL A 421 -22.32 -15.57 -27.61
CA VAL A 421 -23.00 -14.42 -26.99
C VAL A 421 -23.54 -14.79 -25.62
N ASN A 422 -23.09 -14.07 -24.58
CA ASN A 422 -23.55 -14.18 -23.19
C ASN A 422 -24.16 -12.87 -22.70
N ILE A 423 -25.25 -12.96 -21.98
CA ILE A 423 -25.84 -11.89 -21.17
C ILE A 423 -25.40 -12.13 -19.74
N THR A 424 -24.93 -11.09 -19.06
CA THR A 424 -24.50 -11.13 -17.65
C THR A 424 -25.26 -10.12 -16.82
N CYS A 425 -25.46 -10.46 -15.54
CA CYS A 425 -25.96 -9.57 -14.53
C CYS A 425 -25.14 -9.79 -13.25
N ASP A 426 -24.41 -8.75 -12.81
CA ASP A 426 -23.59 -8.81 -11.61
C ASP A 426 -24.17 -7.86 -10.56
N ILE A 427 -24.43 -8.41 -9.37
CA ILE A 427 -24.95 -7.69 -8.21
C ILE A 427 -23.88 -7.68 -7.13
N SER A 428 -23.32 -6.52 -6.86
CA SER A 428 -22.30 -6.33 -5.83
C SER A 428 -22.92 -5.78 -4.54
N ASN A 429 -22.37 -6.23 -3.41
CA ASN A 429 -22.81 -5.82 -2.08
C ASN A 429 -24.31 -6.02 -1.84
N LEU A 430 -24.81 -7.23 -2.15
CA LEU A 430 -26.23 -7.61 -2.09
C LEU A 430 -26.88 -7.30 -0.71
N THR A 431 -26.11 -7.35 0.36
CA THR A 431 -26.55 -7.04 1.72
C THR A 431 -26.46 -5.59 2.10
N ASN A 432 -25.99 -4.71 1.18
CA ASN A 432 -25.75 -3.29 1.44
C ASN A 432 -24.89 -3.05 2.70
N ALA A 433 -23.85 -3.86 2.88
CA ALA A 433 -23.01 -3.82 4.07
C ALA A 433 -22.25 -2.48 4.17
N PRO A 434 -22.37 -1.74 5.27
CA PRO A 434 -21.63 -0.52 5.48
C PRO A 434 -20.18 -0.81 5.86
N GLN A 435 -19.28 0.11 5.51
CA GLN A 435 -17.92 0.14 6.06
C GLN A 435 -17.91 1.13 7.22
N VAL A 436 -17.53 0.65 8.41
CA VAL A 436 -17.59 1.44 9.64
C VAL A 436 -16.21 1.51 10.30
N TRP A 437 -15.83 2.71 10.70
CA TRP A 437 -14.65 2.97 11.54
C TRP A 437 -15.09 3.52 12.89
N TYR A 438 -14.38 3.11 13.94
CA TYR A 438 -14.64 3.54 15.31
C TYR A 438 -13.34 3.88 16.04
N ARG A 439 -13.44 4.60 17.15
CA ARG A 439 -12.30 4.97 17.99
C ARG A 439 -12.45 4.38 19.39
N GLY A 440 -11.45 3.58 19.81
CA GLY A 440 -11.37 2.94 21.11
C GLY A 440 -12.37 1.78 21.26
N PHE A 441 -13.67 2.05 21.24
CA PHE A 441 -14.76 1.08 21.39
C PHE A 441 -15.83 1.24 20.33
N THR A 442 -16.57 0.16 20.06
CA THR A 442 -17.45 0.03 18.88
C THR A 442 -18.58 1.04 18.80
N GLU A 443 -19.08 1.50 19.96
CA GLU A 443 -20.17 2.47 20.07
C GLU A 443 -19.72 3.88 19.66
N ARG A 444 -18.42 4.14 19.70
CA ARG A 444 -17.85 5.44 19.29
C ARG A 444 -17.51 5.43 17.79
N MET A 445 -18.55 5.37 16.98
CA MET A 445 -18.39 5.43 15.52
C MET A 445 -17.82 6.77 15.08
N GLN A 446 -16.77 6.70 14.24
CA GLN A 446 -16.12 7.87 13.66
C GLN A 446 -16.64 8.16 12.25
N SER A 447 -16.81 7.13 11.45
CA SER A 447 -17.16 7.27 10.04
C SER A 447 -17.87 6.02 9.55
N THR A 448 -18.90 6.21 8.74
CA THR A 448 -19.62 5.14 8.05
C THR A 448 -19.71 5.47 6.57
N ILE A 449 -19.31 4.53 5.73
CA ILE A 449 -19.44 4.63 4.27
C ILE A 449 -20.42 3.56 3.81
N ILE A 450 -21.50 3.99 3.17
CA ILE A 450 -22.51 3.13 2.57
C ILE A 450 -22.34 3.20 1.05
N ASN A 451 -21.77 2.15 0.46
CA ASN A 451 -21.54 2.11 -0.99
C ASN A 451 -22.78 1.72 -1.79
N GLY A 452 -23.83 1.24 -1.11
CA GLY A 452 -25.04 0.76 -1.75
C GLY A 452 -24.86 -0.60 -2.44
N ILE A 453 -25.95 -1.06 -3.04
CA ILE A 453 -26.00 -2.23 -3.93
C ILE A 453 -25.74 -1.72 -5.34
N ALA A 454 -24.77 -2.32 -6.03
CA ALA A 454 -24.51 -2.00 -7.44
C ALA A 454 -24.95 -3.16 -8.32
N VAL A 455 -25.73 -2.86 -9.38
CA VAL A 455 -26.18 -3.84 -10.37
C VAL A 455 -25.64 -3.45 -11.73
N SER A 456 -24.98 -4.38 -12.38
CA SER A 456 -24.40 -4.19 -13.71
C SER A 456 -24.95 -5.22 -14.67
N PHE A 457 -25.36 -4.79 -15.87
CA PHE A 457 -25.76 -5.67 -16.95
C PHE A 457 -24.74 -5.58 -18.10
N GLY A 458 -24.43 -6.70 -18.69
CA GLY A 458 -23.47 -6.76 -19.78
C GLY A 458 -23.88 -7.77 -20.85
N VAL A 459 -23.43 -7.50 -22.09
CA VAL A 459 -23.49 -8.44 -23.20
C VAL A 459 -22.07 -8.64 -23.71
N ASN A 460 -21.59 -9.88 -23.66
CA ASN A 460 -20.27 -10.26 -24.14
C ASN A 460 -20.41 -11.13 -25.38
N GLY A 461 -19.78 -10.75 -26.48
CA GLY A 461 -19.85 -11.48 -27.74
C GLY A 461 -18.50 -11.60 -28.43
N ARG A 462 -18.29 -12.71 -29.15
CA ARG A 462 -17.23 -12.87 -30.15
C ARG A 462 -17.88 -12.86 -31.53
N PHE A 463 -17.40 -11.99 -32.41
CA PHE A 463 -17.85 -11.83 -33.79
C PHE A 463 -16.80 -12.39 -34.74
#